data_75efeff6ec29b08874dcc07f9ad71c8b
#
_entry.id   75efeff6ec29b08874dcc07f9ad71c8b
#
_cell.length_a   1.000
_cell.length_b   1.000
_cell.length_c   1.000
_cell.angle_alpha   90.00
_cell.angle_beta   90.00
_cell.angle_gamma   90.00
#
_symmetry.space_group_name_H-M   'P 1'
#
loop_
_entity.id
_entity.type
_entity.pdbx_description
1 polymer ?
#
loop_
_entity_poly.entity_id
_entity_poly.type
_entity_poly.pdbx_seq_one_letter_code
_entity_poly.pdbx_strand_id
1 'polypeptide(L)'
;FFIVSFERFPMSTTRRQFLTTTTSLATAVSVPYFGWQKKTLADESQSKNDRVSIGLIGAGGMGLGNLRAASQWVDVVAIADADAGRASAANNTLSDGKAKEYADYRAILDRKDIDVLHIATPDHWHTKPLVEAMLAGKDVYCEKPLTLTIDEGKLIRKVQKETGRVV
;
A
#
# COMPACT_ATOMS: atom_id res chain seq x y z
N PHE A 1 28.42 -22.95 -48.31
CA PHE A 1 28.94 -22.11 -47.20
C PHE A 1 28.38 -20.73 -47.34
N PHE A 2 27.33 -20.45 -46.60
CA PHE A 2 26.78 -19.09 -46.47
C PHE A 2 27.39 -18.45 -45.23
N ILE A 3 28.21 -17.43 -45.40
CA ILE A 3 28.75 -16.60 -44.32
C ILE A 3 27.68 -15.55 -44.01
N VAL A 4 27.02 -15.67 -42.85
CA VAL A 4 26.14 -14.61 -42.32
C VAL A 4 27.05 -13.58 -41.67
N SER A 5 27.18 -12.42 -42.30
CA SER A 5 27.87 -11.25 -41.76
C SER A 5 27.02 -10.66 -40.61
N PHE A 6 27.54 -10.71 -39.40
CA PHE A 6 26.94 -10.03 -38.21
C PHE A 6 27.31 -8.55 -38.30
N GLU A 7 26.41 -7.73 -38.86
CA GLU A 7 26.53 -6.29 -38.76
C GLU A 7 26.22 -5.85 -37.30
N ARG A 8 27.16 -5.14 -36.70
CA ARG A 8 27.01 -4.55 -35.35
C ARG A 8 25.94 -3.46 -35.38
N PHE A 9 24.87 -3.64 -34.68
CA PHE A 9 23.88 -2.58 -34.46
C PHE A 9 24.53 -1.42 -33.69
N PRO A 10 24.37 -0.17 -34.17
CA PRO A 10 24.89 1.01 -33.44
C PRO A 10 24.10 1.22 -32.14
N MET A 11 24.83 1.34 -31.03
CA MET A 11 24.30 1.49 -29.65
C MET A 11 23.76 2.90 -29.35
N SER A 12 23.02 3.52 -30.29
CA SER A 12 22.38 4.81 -30.03
C SER A 12 20.98 4.91 -30.68
N THR A 13 20.14 3.93 -30.43
CA THR A 13 18.73 4.04 -30.82
C THR A 13 17.98 4.85 -29.76
N THR A 14 17.37 5.97 -30.18
CA THR A 14 16.52 6.78 -29.28
C THR A 14 15.26 5.98 -28.92
N ARG A 15 14.64 6.25 -27.73
CA ARG A 15 13.37 5.62 -27.31
C ARG A 15 12.30 5.67 -28.42
N ARG A 16 12.28 6.70 -29.21
CA ARG A 16 11.32 6.90 -30.31
C ARG A 16 11.58 5.93 -31.48
N GLN A 17 12.85 5.70 -31.82
CA GLN A 17 13.24 4.74 -32.86
C GLN A 17 13.00 3.30 -32.43
N PHE A 18 13.23 2.98 -31.15
CA PHE A 18 12.89 1.66 -30.59
C PHE A 18 11.39 1.38 -30.68
N LEU A 19 10.54 2.34 -30.32
CA LEU A 19 9.09 2.18 -30.40
C LEU A 19 8.55 2.07 -31.82
N THR A 20 9.13 2.78 -32.80
CA THR A 20 8.71 2.68 -34.21
C THR A 20 9.18 1.40 -34.88
N THR A 21 10.36 0.87 -34.55
CA THR A 21 10.88 -0.38 -35.11
C THR A 21 10.16 -1.62 -34.58
N THR A 22 9.76 -1.61 -33.30
CA THR A 22 8.95 -2.70 -32.71
C THR A 22 7.53 -2.74 -33.22
N THR A 23 6.94 -1.59 -33.57
CA THR A 23 5.56 -1.55 -34.10
C THR A 23 5.46 -2.15 -35.50
N SER A 24 6.49 -2.04 -36.32
CA SER A 24 6.47 -2.55 -37.72
C SER A 24 6.66 -4.08 -37.83
N LEU A 25 7.28 -4.73 -36.82
CA LEU A 25 7.40 -6.21 -36.81
C LEU A 25 6.21 -6.90 -36.11
N ALA A 26 5.46 -6.16 -35.27
CA ALA A 26 4.36 -6.73 -34.47
C ALA A 26 3.05 -6.90 -35.29
N THR A 27 2.91 -6.22 -36.44
CA THR A 27 1.65 -6.23 -37.20
C THR A 27 1.41 -7.47 -38.05
N ALA A 28 2.41 -8.31 -38.31
CA ALA A 28 2.27 -9.49 -39.18
C ALA A 28 1.87 -10.79 -38.43
N VAL A 29 2.03 -10.88 -37.11
CA VAL A 29 1.85 -12.13 -36.35
C VAL A 29 0.80 -12.04 -35.25
N SER A 30 0.25 -10.84 -34.92
CA SER A 30 -0.48 -10.61 -33.69
C SER A 30 -2.01 -10.57 -33.79
N VAL A 31 -2.61 -10.54 -34.98
CA VAL A 31 -4.07 -10.39 -35.15
C VAL A 31 -4.90 -11.58 -34.62
N PRO A 32 -4.48 -12.86 -34.72
CA PRO A 32 -5.25 -13.95 -34.13
C PRO A 32 -5.02 -14.15 -32.64
N TYR A 33 -3.91 -13.64 -32.07
CA TYR A 33 -3.56 -13.90 -30.66
C TYR A 33 -4.30 -12.98 -29.69
N PHE A 34 -4.55 -11.72 -30.06
CA PHE A 34 -5.26 -10.76 -29.20
C PHE A 34 -6.79 -10.93 -29.21
N GLY A 35 -7.35 -11.66 -30.16
CA GLY A 35 -8.81 -11.86 -30.22
C GLY A 35 -9.36 -12.93 -29.27
N TRP A 36 -8.50 -13.74 -28.64
CA TRP A 36 -8.94 -14.85 -27.79
C TRP A 36 -8.66 -14.67 -26.29
N GLN A 37 -7.91 -13.67 -25.89
CA GLN A 37 -7.70 -13.40 -24.48
C GLN A 37 -8.67 -12.33 -23.97
N LYS A 38 -9.90 -12.74 -23.67
CA LYS A 38 -10.82 -11.98 -22.81
C LYS A 38 -10.48 -12.10 -21.30
N LYS A 39 -9.28 -12.49 -20.96
CA LYS A 39 -8.75 -12.38 -19.60
C LYS A 39 -7.55 -11.47 -19.66
N THR A 40 -7.74 -10.21 -19.30
CA THR A 40 -6.62 -9.35 -18.96
C THR A 40 -5.92 -9.97 -17.77
N LEU A 41 -4.59 -10.00 -17.81
CA LEU A 41 -3.72 -10.45 -16.71
C LEU A 41 -3.98 -9.70 -15.36
N ALA A 42 -4.91 -8.74 -15.37
CA ALA A 42 -5.40 -8.02 -14.19
C ALA A 42 -6.46 -8.80 -13.38
N ASP A 43 -6.91 -9.97 -13.84
CA ASP A 43 -7.90 -10.80 -13.15
C ASP A 43 -7.29 -12.08 -12.55
N GLU A 44 -5.96 -12.21 -12.62
CA GLU A 44 -5.24 -13.23 -11.87
C GLU A 44 -5.00 -12.73 -10.44
N SER A 45 -5.54 -13.47 -9.50
CA SER A 45 -5.34 -13.39 -8.05
C SER A 45 -4.08 -12.61 -7.70
N GLN A 46 -4.27 -11.43 -7.11
CA GLN A 46 -3.14 -10.74 -6.46
C GLN A 46 -2.41 -11.77 -5.61
N SER A 47 -1.14 -11.99 -5.92
CA SER A 47 -0.30 -12.84 -5.09
C SER A 47 -0.44 -12.38 -3.64
N LYS A 48 -0.43 -13.31 -2.68
CA LYS A 48 -0.43 -12.90 -1.26
C LYS A 48 0.70 -11.92 -0.93
N ASN A 49 1.77 -11.92 -1.73
CA ASN A 49 2.89 -10.99 -1.60
C ASN A 49 2.61 -9.58 -2.15
N ASP A 50 1.52 -9.39 -2.89
CA ASP A 50 1.14 -8.09 -3.46
C ASP A 50 0.16 -7.31 -2.55
N ARG A 51 -0.26 -7.91 -1.44
CA ARG A 51 -1.17 -7.28 -0.47
C ARG A 51 -0.37 -6.61 0.64
N VAL A 52 -0.76 -5.39 0.98
CA VAL A 52 -0.10 -4.60 2.03
C VAL A 52 -0.58 -5.07 3.40
N SER A 53 0.34 -5.40 4.29
CA SER A 53 0.02 -5.72 5.69
C SER A 53 -0.26 -4.45 6.48
N ILE A 54 -1.48 -4.32 7.02
CA ILE A 54 -1.92 -3.10 7.69
C ILE A 54 -2.30 -3.34 9.16
N GLY A 55 -1.92 -2.38 10.01
CA GLY A 55 -2.39 -2.27 11.38
C GLY A 55 -3.41 -1.14 11.52
N LEU A 56 -4.51 -1.39 12.22
CA LEU A 56 -5.53 -0.39 12.53
C LEU A 56 -5.32 0.17 13.94
N ILE A 57 -5.29 1.49 14.07
CA ILE A 57 -5.31 2.22 15.35
C ILE A 57 -6.59 3.05 15.39
N GLY A 58 -7.52 2.67 16.27
CA GLY A 58 -8.87 3.24 16.34
C GLY A 58 -9.88 2.46 15.50
N ALA A 59 -10.56 1.50 16.13
CA ALA A 59 -11.50 0.58 15.51
C ALA A 59 -12.95 1.11 15.50
N GLY A 60 -13.10 2.43 15.46
CA GLY A 60 -14.39 3.09 15.32
C GLY A 60 -14.97 3.00 13.91
N GLY A 61 -16.12 3.66 13.69
CA GLY A 61 -16.85 3.60 12.42
C GLY A 61 -16.02 4.00 11.20
N MET A 62 -15.16 5.04 11.32
CA MET A 62 -14.29 5.49 10.22
C MET A 62 -13.20 4.47 9.90
N GLY A 63 -12.47 3.99 10.91
CA GLY A 63 -11.42 2.96 10.71
C GLY A 63 -11.96 1.69 10.08
N LEU A 64 -13.11 1.21 10.58
CA LEU A 64 -13.80 0.06 10.02
C LEU A 64 -14.26 0.30 8.58
N GLY A 65 -14.85 1.46 8.28
CA GLY A 65 -15.36 1.80 6.95
C GLY A 65 -14.26 1.88 5.91
N ASN A 66 -13.17 2.55 6.24
CA ASN A 66 -12.04 2.73 5.34
C ASN A 66 -11.35 1.40 5.01
N LEU A 67 -11.11 0.56 6.01
CA LEU A 67 -10.46 -0.73 5.77
C LEU A 67 -11.37 -1.73 5.07
N ARG A 68 -12.68 -1.64 5.26
CA ARG A 68 -13.64 -2.38 4.42
C ARG A 68 -13.52 -2.01 2.95
N ALA A 69 -13.45 -0.71 2.65
CA ALA A 69 -13.30 -0.24 1.28
C ALA A 69 -11.96 -0.67 0.66
N ALA A 70 -10.90 -0.77 1.48
CA ALA A 70 -9.57 -1.18 1.05
C ALA A 70 -9.34 -2.72 1.08
N SER A 71 -10.31 -3.52 1.53
CA SER A 71 -10.14 -4.94 1.85
C SER A 71 -9.57 -5.82 0.73
N GLN A 72 -9.77 -5.44 -0.52
CA GLN A 72 -9.23 -6.17 -1.66
C GLN A 72 -7.71 -5.98 -1.86
N TRP A 73 -7.10 -4.94 -1.27
CA TRP A 73 -5.68 -4.61 -1.44
C TRP A 73 -4.85 -4.82 -0.18
N VAL A 74 -5.49 -4.94 1.00
CA VAL A 74 -4.80 -5.00 2.28
C VAL A 74 -5.16 -6.23 3.09
N ASP A 75 -4.22 -6.68 3.92
CA ASP A 75 -4.44 -7.69 4.96
C ASP A 75 -4.34 -7.01 6.33
N VAL A 76 -5.45 -6.99 7.06
CA VAL A 76 -5.48 -6.44 8.42
C VAL A 76 -4.91 -7.48 9.39
N VAL A 77 -3.70 -7.23 9.91
CA VAL A 77 -2.96 -8.18 10.75
C VAL A 77 -2.89 -7.77 12.23
N ALA A 78 -3.28 -6.52 12.54
CA ALA A 78 -3.33 -6.00 13.91
C ALA A 78 -4.41 -4.93 14.05
N ILE A 79 -5.04 -4.88 15.22
CA ILE A 79 -6.04 -3.87 15.57
C ILE A 79 -5.77 -3.38 16.99
N ALA A 80 -5.68 -2.06 17.18
CA ALA A 80 -5.58 -1.44 18.48
C ALA A 80 -6.75 -0.49 18.72
N ASP A 81 -7.44 -0.70 19.81
CA ASP A 81 -8.44 0.21 20.35
C ASP A 81 -8.45 0.11 21.89
N ALA A 82 -8.67 1.25 22.58
CA ALA A 82 -8.83 1.25 24.02
C ALA A 82 -10.11 0.50 24.48
N ASP A 83 -11.09 0.39 23.60
CA ASP A 83 -12.30 -0.40 23.80
C ASP A 83 -12.11 -1.79 23.15
N ALA A 84 -11.96 -2.81 24.00
CA ALA A 84 -11.79 -4.19 23.55
C ALA A 84 -12.98 -4.71 22.72
N GLY A 85 -14.20 -4.23 22.99
CA GLY A 85 -15.40 -4.62 22.24
C GLY A 85 -15.34 -4.09 20.79
N ARG A 86 -14.85 -2.85 20.60
CA ARG A 86 -14.64 -2.29 19.25
C ARG A 86 -13.52 -3.02 18.52
N ALA A 87 -12.41 -3.29 19.19
CA ALA A 87 -11.31 -4.05 18.60
C ALA A 87 -11.78 -5.41 18.09
N SER A 88 -12.52 -6.17 18.92
CA SER A 88 -13.02 -7.49 18.57
C SER A 88 -14.07 -7.45 17.45
N ALA A 89 -15.00 -6.49 17.48
CA ALA A 89 -15.99 -6.32 16.41
C ALA A 89 -15.34 -6.00 15.06
N ALA A 90 -14.32 -5.12 15.06
CA ALA A 90 -13.55 -4.80 13.87
C ALA A 90 -12.73 -5.99 13.37
N ASN A 91 -12.12 -6.75 14.27
CA ASN A 91 -11.36 -7.96 13.94
C ASN A 91 -12.22 -9.00 13.22
N ASN A 92 -13.39 -9.29 13.76
CA ASN A 92 -14.33 -10.21 13.12
C ASN A 92 -14.76 -9.75 11.72
N THR A 93 -14.90 -8.44 11.55
CA THR A 93 -15.39 -7.86 10.28
C THR A 93 -14.30 -7.76 9.21
N LEU A 94 -13.06 -7.43 9.60
CA LEU A 94 -11.96 -7.07 8.68
C LEU A 94 -11.03 -8.25 8.39
N SER A 95 -10.92 -9.20 9.31
CA SER A 95 -9.94 -10.29 9.23
C SER A 95 -10.48 -11.67 9.62
N ASP A 96 -11.81 -11.84 9.76
CA ASP A 96 -12.43 -13.08 10.25
C ASP A 96 -11.85 -13.51 11.62
N GLY A 97 -11.55 -12.56 12.51
CA GLY A 97 -10.97 -12.82 13.83
C GLY A 97 -9.48 -13.19 13.84
N LYS A 98 -8.78 -13.06 12.70
CA LYS A 98 -7.36 -13.51 12.57
C LYS A 98 -6.35 -12.43 12.98
N ALA A 99 -6.74 -11.15 12.99
CA ALA A 99 -5.85 -10.08 13.40
C ALA A 99 -5.59 -10.15 14.91
N LYS A 100 -4.40 -9.72 15.32
CA LYS A 100 -4.09 -9.63 16.75
C LYS A 100 -4.62 -8.33 17.34
N GLU A 101 -5.34 -8.43 18.44
CA GLU A 101 -5.93 -7.28 19.13
C GLU A 101 -5.00 -6.73 20.22
N TYR A 102 -5.02 -5.40 20.39
CA TYR A 102 -4.20 -4.68 21.38
C TYR A 102 -5.02 -3.56 22.02
N ALA A 103 -4.88 -3.38 23.33
CA ALA A 103 -5.41 -2.22 24.04
C ALA A 103 -4.53 -0.97 23.87
N ASP A 104 -3.23 -1.16 23.66
CA ASP A 104 -2.24 -0.10 23.46
C ASP A 104 -1.62 -0.20 22.06
N TYR A 105 -1.80 0.84 21.27
CA TYR A 105 -1.29 0.89 19.87
C TYR A 105 0.23 0.79 19.77
N ARG A 106 0.97 1.17 20.84
CA ARG A 106 2.44 1.10 20.83
C ARG A 106 2.96 -0.32 20.60
N ALA A 107 2.21 -1.32 21.03
CA ALA A 107 2.55 -2.72 20.78
C ALA A 107 2.48 -3.11 19.29
N ILE A 108 1.78 -2.33 18.46
CA ILE A 108 1.74 -2.52 17.00
C ILE A 108 2.98 -1.92 16.33
N LEU A 109 3.56 -0.85 16.88
CA LEU A 109 4.71 -0.16 16.31
C LEU A 109 5.93 -1.06 16.18
N ASP A 110 6.12 -1.97 17.13
CA ASP A 110 7.27 -2.89 17.17
C ASP A 110 7.14 -4.07 16.20
N ARG A 111 5.96 -4.29 15.62
CA ARG A 111 5.71 -5.40 14.71
C ARG A 111 6.35 -5.14 13.34
N LYS A 112 7.24 -6.05 12.93
CA LYS A 112 7.96 -5.96 11.65
C LYS A 112 7.16 -6.44 10.44
N ASP A 113 6.09 -7.18 10.69
CA ASP A 113 5.18 -7.71 9.67
C ASP A 113 4.06 -6.72 9.27
N ILE A 114 4.13 -5.48 9.72
CA ILE A 114 3.20 -4.41 9.35
C ILE A 114 3.95 -3.38 8.50
N ASP A 115 3.41 -3.11 7.32
CA ASP A 115 3.95 -2.13 6.38
C ASP A 115 3.38 -0.74 6.63
N VAL A 116 2.06 -0.67 6.82
CA VAL A 116 1.29 0.57 6.92
C VAL A 116 0.43 0.57 8.19
N LEU A 117 0.31 1.73 8.82
CA LEU A 117 -0.65 1.94 9.90
C LEU A 117 -1.79 2.84 9.44
N HIS A 118 -3.02 2.36 9.61
CA HIS A 118 -4.21 3.19 9.45
C HIS A 118 -4.64 3.76 10.80
N ILE A 119 -4.62 5.09 10.92
CA ILE A 119 -4.97 5.82 12.14
C ILE A 119 -6.33 6.48 11.95
N ALA A 120 -7.31 6.05 12.74
CA ALA A 120 -8.68 6.56 12.74
C ALA A 120 -9.20 6.77 14.17
N THR A 121 -8.33 7.21 15.04
CA THR A 121 -8.65 7.66 16.40
C THR A 121 -9.44 8.98 16.36
N PRO A 122 -9.95 9.48 17.49
CA PRO A 122 -10.39 10.86 17.58
C PRO A 122 -9.26 11.84 17.20
N ASP A 123 -9.63 12.98 16.63
CA ASP A 123 -8.72 13.96 16.02
C ASP A 123 -7.55 14.41 16.91
N HIS A 124 -7.79 14.61 18.21
CA HIS A 124 -6.76 14.97 19.18
C HIS A 124 -5.72 13.85 19.44
N TRP A 125 -5.95 12.65 18.93
CA TRP A 125 -5.04 11.51 18.99
C TRP A 125 -4.39 11.16 17.65
N HIS A 126 -4.51 11.99 16.60
CA HIS A 126 -3.91 11.71 15.29
C HIS A 126 -2.40 11.91 15.32
N THR A 127 -1.93 13.07 15.77
CA THR A 127 -0.53 13.49 15.67
C THR A 127 0.43 12.54 16.37
N LYS A 128 0.12 12.15 17.62
CA LYS A 128 1.04 11.33 18.41
C LYS A 128 1.31 9.95 17.79
N PRO A 129 0.31 9.09 17.53
CA PRO A 129 0.57 7.79 16.93
C PRO A 129 1.13 7.90 15.50
N LEU A 130 0.79 8.95 14.74
CA LEU A 130 1.34 9.18 13.41
C LEU A 130 2.85 9.44 13.47
N VAL A 131 3.30 10.33 14.35
CA VAL A 131 4.73 10.62 14.52
C VAL A 131 5.49 9.37 15.00
N GLU A 132 4.97 8.67 15.99
CA GLU A 132 5.57 7.45 16.51
C GLU A 132 5.62 6.33 15.46
N ALA A 133 4.62 6.20 14.61
CA ALA A 133 4.59 5.25 13.51
C ALA A 133 5.70 5.52 12.49
N MET A 134 5.88 6.78 12.06
CA MET A 134 6.96 7.16 11.15
C MET A 134 8.34 6.87 11.75
N LEU A 135 8.53 7.18 13.04
CA LEU A 135 9.78 6.90 13.76
C LEU A 135 10.04 5.39 13.90
N ALA A 136 8.99 4.58 13.99
CA ALA A 136 9.06 3.13 13.96
C ALA A 136 9.25 2.54 12.54
N GLY A 137 9.40 3.40 11.52
CA GLY A 137 9.65 2.99 10.14
C GLY A 137 8.39 2.53 9.38
N LYS A 138 7.20 2.90 9.84
CA LYS A 138 5.93 2.58 9.18
C LYS A 138 5.46 3.72 8.29
N ASP A 139 4.84 3.39 7.17
CA ASP A 139 4.04 4.33 6.41
C ASP A 139 2.67 4.49 7.07
N VAL A 140 2.00 5.62 6.86
CA VAL A 140 0.79 5.95 7.62
C VAL A 140 -0.32 6.46 6.70
N TYR A 141 -1.51 5.93 6.87
CA TYR A 141 -2.74 6.56 6.41
C TYR A 141 -3.50 7.09 7.64
N CYS A 142 -3.62 8.40 7.76
CA CYS A 142 -4.27 9.04 8.90
C CYS A 142 -5.55 9.75 8.48
N GLU A 143 -6.61 9.60 9.29
CA GLU A 143 -7.87 10.29 9.07
C GLU A 143 -7.74 11.82 9.23
N LYS A 144 -8.67 12.49 8.61
CA LYS A 144 -8.83 13.95 8.74
C LYS A 144 -9.56 14.29 10.08
N PRO A 145 -9.31 15.48 10.65
CA PRO A 145 -8.23 16.42 10.37
C PRO A 145 -6.89 15.85 10.82
N LEU A 146 -5.86 16.05 10.02
CA LEU A 146 -4.54 15.45 10.29
C LEU A 146 -3.96 15.92 11.63
N THR A 147 -4.22 17.18 12.00
CA THR A 147 -3.73 17.82 13.22
C THR A 147 -4.76 18.78 13.81
N LEU A 148 -4.65 19.07 15.09
CA LEU A 148 -5.43 20.12 15.76
C LEU A 148 -4.76 21.49 15.65
N THR A 149 -3.44 21.53 15.61
CA THR A 149 -2.67 22.78 15.62
C THR A 149 -1.69 22.85 14.45
N ILE A 150 -1.31 24.08 14.11
CA ILE A 150 -0.30 24.34 13.06
C ILE A 150 1.07 23.76 13.47
N ASP A 151 1.41 23.78 14.76
CA ASP A 151 2.70 23.28 15.24
C ASP A 151 2.80 21.76 15.18
N GLU A 152 1.69 21.05 15.39
CA GLU A 152 1.61 19.60 15.12
C GLU A 152 1.85 19.31 13.63
N GLY A 153 1.28 20.09 12.74
CA GLY A 153 1.52 19.95 11.29
C GLY A 153 2.98 20.19 10.91
N LYS A 154 3.64 21.16 11.54
CA LYS A 154 5.09 21.39 11.37
C LYS A 154 5.92 20.20 11.88
N LEU A 155 5.54 19.64 13.03
CA LEU A 155 6.19 18.45 13.60
C LEU A 155 6.07 17.25 12.65
N ILE A 156 4.87 16.95 12.15
CA ILE A 156 4.65 15.85 11.20
C ILE A 156 5.53 16.02 9.95
N ARG A 157 5.54 17.21 9.34
CA ARG A 157 6.38 17.49 8.17
C ARG A 157 7.87 17.31 8.45
N LYS A 158 8.33 17.71 9.64
CA LYS A 158 9.72 17.54 10.07
C LYS A 158 10.07 16.05 10.15
N VAL A 159 9.28 15.27 10.88
CA VAL A 159 9.53 13.83 11.08
C VAL A 159 9.39 13.07 9.76
N GLN A 160 8.41 13.40 8.92
CA GLN A 160 8.27 12.80 7.59
C GLN A 160 9.52 12.99 6.74
N LYS A 161 10.08 14.23 6.74
CA LYS A 161 11.30 14.53 6.00
C LYS A 161 12.52 13.77 6.54
N GLU A 162 12.61 13.61 7.86
CA GLU A 162 13.71 12.90 8.52
C GLU A 162 13.64 11.38 8.30
N THR A 163 12.45 10.81 8.31
CA THR A 163 12.22 9.37 8.20
C THR A 163 12.04 8.88 6.75
N GLY A 164 11.64 9.77 5.84
CA GLY A 164 11.29 9.42 4.45
C GLY A 164 10.01 8.58 4.33
N ARG A 165 9.18 8.48 5.38
CA ARG A 165 7.95 7.71 5.35
C ARG A 165 6.84 8.41 4.56
N VAL A 166 5.91 7.63 4.01
CA VAL A 166 4.72 8.13 3.31
C VAL A 166 3.61 8.38 4.34
N VAL A 167 2.95 9.56 4.22
CA VAL A 167 1.80 9.96 5.02
C VAL A 167 0.70 10.48 4.10
#